data_f8fc4befce0a563b55a39a34fd27f220
#
_entry.id   f8fc4befce0a563b55a39a34fd27f220
#
_cell.length_a   1.000
_cell.length_b   1.000
_cell.length_c   1.000
_cell.angle_alpha   90.00
_cell.angle_beta   90.00
_cell.angle_gamma   90.00
#
_symmetry.space_group_name_H-M   'P 1'
#
loop_
_entity.id
_entity.type
_entity.pdbx_description
1 polymer ?
#
loop_
_entity_poly.entity_id
_entity_poly.type
_entity_poly.pdbx_seq_one_letter_code
_entity_poly.pdbx_strand_id
1 'polypeptide(L)' 'MATAPNKQRMMDAFKRAQADIASLADWIECELEKFEDDDEVTWASVGSLEHVREQLIETLAFFSGVEQSEIQRSLDELHM' A
#
# COMPACT_ATOMS: atom_id res chain seq x y z
N MET A 1 35.05 12.22 8.26
CA MET A 1 34.57 12.27 6.87
C MET A 1 34.27 10.90 6.29
N ALA A 2 34.77 9.85 6.91
CA ALA A 2 34.55 8.49 6.40
C ALA A 2 33.07 8.10 6.37
N THR A 3 32.23 8.78 7.14
CA THR A 3 30.80 8.48 7.22
C THR A 3 29.98 9.05 6.07
N ALA A 4 30.51 10.05 5.36
CA ALA A 4 29.76 10.72 4.30
C ALA A 4 29.31 9.79 3.16
N PRO A 5 30.16 8.89 2.62
CA PRO A 5 29.72 7.98 1.57
C PRO A 5 28.62 7.02 2.02
N ASN A 6 28.70 6.51 3.25
CA ASN A 6 27.69 5.59 3.79
C ASN A 6 26.37 6.32 4.03
N LYS A 7 26.45 7.54 4.53
CA LYS A 7 25.27 8.33 4.75
C LYS A 7 24.59 8.68 3.43
N GLN A 8 25.36 8.98 2.40
CA GLN A 8 24.83 9.27 1.09
C GLN A 8 24.14 8.06 0.49
N ARG A 9 24.71 6.87 0.61
CA ARG A 9 24.09 5.64 0.14
C ARG A 9 22.77 5.38 0.86
N MET A 10 22.77 5.58 2.16
CA MET A 10 21.57 5.39 2.98
C MET A 10 20.47 6.34 2.55
N MET A 11 20.80 7.61 2.32
CA MET A 11 19.85 8.61 1.88
C MET A 11 19.32 8.32 0.48
N ASP A 12 20.19 7.89 -0.42
CA ASP A 12 19.79 7.54 -1.78
C ASP A 12 18.85 6.34 -1.77
N ALA A 13 19.15 5.33 -0.97
CA ALA A 13 18.29 4.15 -0.83
C ALA A 13 16.93 4.53 -0.24
N PHE A 14 16.93 5.41 0.73
CA PHE A 14 15.70 5.90 1.37
C PHE A 14 14.81 6.61 0.36
N LYS A 15 15.37 7.54 -0.39
CA LYS A 15 14.63 8.31 -1.39
C LYS A 15 14.10 7.43 -2.50
N ARG A 16 14.90 6.46 -2.92
CA ARG A 16 14.50 5.52 -3.95
C ARG A 16 13.31 4.67 -3.48
N ALA A 17 13.39 4.17 -2.25
CA ALA A 17 12.29 3.39 -1.68
C ALA A 17 11.01 4.22 -1.57
N GLN A 18 11.12 5.48 -1.15
CA GLN A 18 9.96 6.36 -1.09
C GLN A 18 9.32 6.54 -2.46
N ALA A 19 10.14 6.79 -3.48
CA ALA A 19 9.66 6.99 -4.84
C ALA A 19 8.99 5.72 -5.37
N ASP A 20 9.60 4.57 -5.10
CA ASP A 20 9.06 3.29 -5.53
C ASP A 20 7.70 3.01 -4.87
N ILE A 21 7.59 3.28 -3.58
CA ILE A 21 6.33 3.07 -2.85
C ILE A 21 5.23 3.98 -3.42
N ALA A 22 5.55 5.24 -3.67
CA ALA A 22 4.58 6.17 -4.26
C ALA A 22 4.12 5.68 -5.64
N SER A 23 5.06 5.20 -6.45
CA SER A 23 4.75 4.67 -7.78
C SER A 23 3.89 3.42 -7.70
N LEU A 24 4.20 2.55 -6.75
CA LEU A 24 3.43 1.32 -6.55
C LEU A 24 2.02 1.62 -6.09
N ALA A 25 1.85 2.61 -5.22
CA ALA A 25 0.53 3.02 -4.77
C ALA A 25 -0.32 3.53 -5.93
N ASP A 26 0.27 4.35 -6.80
CA ASP A 26 -0.43 4.84 -7.99
C ASP A 26 -0.80 3.70 -8.92
N TRP A 27 0.10 2.76 -9.10
CA TRP A 27 -0.15 1.60 -9.95
C TRP A 27 -1.29 0.75 -9.41
N ILE A 28 -1.32 0.56 -8.10
CA ILE A 28 -2.41 -0.18 -7.45
C ILE A 28 -3.75 0.50 -7.74
N GLU A 29 -3.82 1.82 -7.66
CA GLU A 29 -5.03 2.57 -7.99
C GLU A 29 -5.46 2.32 -9.44
N CYS A 30 -4.51 2.31 -10.37
CA CYS A 30 -4.80 2.03 -11.77
C CYS A 30 -5.37 0.62 -11.96
N GLU A 31 -4.82 -0.35 -11.26
CA GLU A 31 -5.31 -1.73 -11.34
C GLU A 31 -6.74 -1.84 -10.77
N LEU A 32 -7.03 -1.10 -9.71
CA LEU A 32 -8.39 -1.07 -9.14
C LEU A 32 -9.41 -0.53 -10.14
N GLU A 33 -9.06 0.50 -10.90
CA GLU A 33 -9.94 1.08 -11.90
C GLU A 33 -10.34 0.09 -12.97
N LYS A 34 -9.45 -0.82 -13.31
CA LYS A 34 -9.74 -1.88 -14.29
C LYS A 34 -10.86 -2.81 -13.80
N PHE A 35 -10.91 -3.06 -12.50
CA PHE A 35 -11.95 -3.91 -11.91
C PHE A 35 -13.32 -3.24 -11.92
N GLU A 36 -13.37 -1.93 -11.88
CA GLU A 36 -14.64 -1.20 -11.92
C GLU A 36 -15.35 -1.35 -13.24
N ASP A 37 -14.59 -1.47 -14.32
CA ASP A 37 -15.12 -1.61 -15.68
C ASP A 37 -15.39 -3.06 -16.06
N ASP A 38 -15.10 -3.99 -15.16
CA ASP A 38 -15.24 -5.41 -15.46
C ASP A 38 -16.63 -5.90 -15.07
N ASP A 39 -17.44 -6.28 -16.06
CA ASP A 39 -18.77 -6.82 -15.85
C ASP A 39 -18.76 -8.23 -15.28
N GLU A 40 -17.61 -8.88 -15.27
CA GLU A 40 -17.48 -10.25 -14.80
C GLU A 40 -16.83 -10.36 -13.44
N VAL A 41 -17.47 -9.78 -12.43
CA VAL A 41 -17.00 -9.91 -11.06
C VAL A 41 -17.33 -11.31 -10.56
N THR A 42 -16.32 -12.01 -10.08
CA THR A 42 -16.46 -13.35 -9.54
C THR A 42 -15.96 -13.36 -8.09
N TRP A 43 -16.27 -14.45 -7.39
CA TRP A 43 -15.73 -14.62 -6.02
C TRP A 43 -14.21 -14.67 -5.99
N ALA A 44 -13.59 -15.13 -7.08
CA ALA A 44 -12.14 -15.09 -7.20
C ALA A 44 -11.63 -13.66 -7.24
N SER A 45 -12.34 -12.77 -7.94
CA SER A 45 -12.01 -11.35 -7.98
C SER A 45 -12.12 -10.72 -6.59
N VAL A 46 -13.21 -11.03 -5.87
CA VAL A 46 -13.42 -10.53 -4.51
C VAL A 46 -12.29 -11.00 -3.59
N GLY A 47 -11.95 -12.29 -3.67
CA GLY A 47 -10.87 -12.85 -2.86
C GLY A 47 -9.54 -12.19 -3.12
N SER A 48 -9.23 -11.91 -4.39
CA SER A 48 -8.00 -11.22 -4.76
C SER A 48 -7.93 -9.83 -4.17
N LEU A 49 -9.03 -9.06 -4.27
CA LEU A 49 -9.08 -7.71 -3.73
C LEU A 49 -9.00 -7.71 -2.21
N GLU A 50 -9.68 -8.66 -1.55
CA GLU A 50 -9.62 -8.77 -0.10
C GLU A 50 -8.21 -9.09 0.37
N HIS A 51 -7.50 -9.95 -0.36
CA HIS A 51 -6.12 -10.28 -0.04
C HIS A 51 -5.22 -9.05 -0.12
N VAL A 52 -5.34 -8.29 -1.20
CA VAL A 52 -4.58 -7.04 -1.36
C VAL A 52 -4.92 -6.06 -0.25
N ARG A 53 -6.20 -5.94 0.08
CA ARG A 53 -6.67 -5.07 1.14
C ARG A 53 -6.01 -5.42 2.47
N GLU A 54 -5.98 -6.68 2.83
CA GLU A 54 -5.36 -7.13 4.07
C GLU A 54 -3.86 -6.84 4.10
N GLN A 55 -3.19 -7.08 2.97
CA GLN A 55 -1.77 -6.78 2.88
C GLN A 55 -1.48 -5.30 3.02
N LEU A 56 -2.34 -4.46 2.46
CA LEU A 56 -2.19 -3.01 2.59
C LEU A 56 -2.44 -2.55 4.02
N ILE A 57 -3.39 -3.14 4.71
CA ILE A 57 -3.64 -2.84 6.12
C ILE A 57 -2.41 -3.19 6.95
N GLU A 58 -1.84 -4.36 6.74
CA GLU A 58 -0.62 -4.77 7.44
C GLU A 58 0.53 -3.83 7.16
N THR A 59 0.70 -3.46 5.91
CA THR A 59 1.77 -2.56 5.48
C THR A 59 1.60 -1.19 6.12
N LEU A 60 0.39 -0.65 6.10
CA LEU A 60 0.10 0.64 6.68
C LEU A 60 0.29 0.63 8.20
N ALA A 61 -0.14 -0.44 8.87
CA ALA A 61 0.03 -0.59 10.31
C ALA A 61 1.50 -0.57 10.68
N PHE A 62 2.31 -1.30 9.93
CA PHE A 62 3.76 -1.33 10.14
C PHE A 62 4.37 0.05 9.93
N PHE A 63 3.99 0.71 8.87
CA PHE A 63 4.60 1.97 8.44
C PHE A 63 4.20 3.14 9.33
N SER A 64 2.92 3.21 9.68
CA SER A 64 2.36 4.34 10.47
C SER A 64 2.44 4.12 11.97
N GLY A 65 2.59 2.88 12.42
CA GLY A 65 2.52 2.55 13.83
C GLY A 65 1.10 2.49 14.38
N VAL A 66 0.10 2.63 13.51
CA VAL A 66 -1.31 2.51 13.91
C VAL A 66 -1.70 1.04 13.90
N GLU A 67 -2.47 0.60 14.88
CA GLU A 67 -2.90 -0.79 14.95
C GLU A 67 -3.85 -1.15 13.82
N GLN A 68 -3.78 -2.39 13.38
CA GLN A 68 -4.64 -2.87 12.29
C GLN A 68 -6.12 -2.71 12.60
N SER A 69 -6.52 -2.92 13.84
CA SER A 69 -7.91 -2.76 14.27
C SER A 69 -8.40 -1.33 14.11
N GLU A 70 -7.53 -0.36 14.32
CA GLU A 70 -7.87 1.05 14.13
C GLU A 70 -8.04 1.40 12.67
N ILE A 71 -7.14 0.86 11.83
CA ILE A 71 -7.22 1.05 10.39
C ILE A 71 -8.52 0.43 9.87
N GLN A 72 -8.82 -0.78 10.33
CA GLN A 72 -10.04 -1.49 9.95
C GLN A 72 -11.28 -0.70 10.35
N ARG A 73 -11.29 -0.13 11.53
CA ARG A 73 -12.40 0.70 12.01
C ARG A 73 -12.59 1.91 11.11
N SER A 74 -11.49 2.58 10.74
CA SER A 74 -11.56 3.75 9.87
C SER A 74 -12.16 3.39 8.52
N LEU A 75 -11.79 2.24 7.97
CA LEU A 75 -12.34 1.77 6.70
C LEU A 75 -13.83 1.45 6.83
N ASP A 76 -14.21 0.81 7.93
CA ASP A 76 -15.62 0.49 8.17
C ASP A 76 -16.48 1.76 8.26
N GLU A 77 -15.94 2.80 8.87
CA GLU A 77 -16.62 4.09 8.96
C GLU A 77 -16.83 4.74 7.60
N LEU A 78 -15.92 4.52 6.66
CA LEU A 78 -16.07 5.03 5.30
C LEU A 78 -17.26 4.41 4.56
N HIS A 79 -17.67 3.22 4.97
CA HIS A 79 -18.74 2.48 4.30
C HIS A 79 -20.08 2.62 5.00
N MET A 80 -20.15 3.43 6.02
CA MET A 80 -21.41 3.71 6.74
C MET A 80 -22.21 4.88 6.11
#